data_959af2a3f25793e557b624b40a286c51
#
_entry.id   959af2a3f25793e557b624b40a286c51
#
_cell.length_a   1.000
_cell.length_b   1.000
_cell.length_c   1.000
_cell.angle_alpha   90.00
_cell.angle_beta   90.00
_cell.angle_gamma   90.00
#
_symmetry.space_group_name_H-M   'P 1'
#
loop_
_entity.id
_entity.type
_entity.pdbx_description
1 polymer ?
#
loop_
_entity_poly.entity_id
_entity_poly.type
_entity_poly.pdbx_seq_one_letter_code
_entity_poly.pdbx_strand_id
1 'polypeptide(L)'
;KNVVVIGAGYIGVELAEAFELKGKKVTLIDAEERIMAKYLDKEFTDIAENEFKSKGVKLVLGEKVARFEGENGKVQKVVTDKGSYEGDLVVLCIGFAPATKIVQGKLDTLKNGAIIIDEYMRTSREDVFAAGDCCVVKYNPANEERYIPLATNAVRMGTLVARNIENPTLKYMGTQGTSGIKIYDQCIASTGMTEEVAKATTN
;
A
#
# COMPACT_ATOMS: atom_id res chain seq x y z
N LYS A 1 -20.98 7.18 -15.67
CA LYS A 1 -20.31 5.88 -15.67
C LYS A 1 -20.08 5.43 -14.25
N ASN A 2 -20.27 4.13 -14.01
CA ASN A 2 -20.03 3.48 -12.73
C ASN A 2 -18.58 2.99 -12.70
N VAL A 3 -17.85 3.37 -11.67
CA VAL A 3 -16.47 2.93 -11.44
C VAL A 3 -16.43 2.10 -10.16
N VAL A 4 -15.86 0.92 -10.24
CA VAL A 4 -15.62 0.08 -9.07
C VAL A 4 -14.12 0.06 -8.79
N VAL A 5 -13.73 0.51 -7.61
CA VAL A 5 -12.35 0.46 -7.11
C VAL A 5 -12.27 -0.68 -6.08
N ILE A 6 -11.32 -1.58 -6.25
CA ILE A 6 -11.13 -2.76 -5.40
C ILE A 6 -9.81 -2.60 -4.63
N GLY A 7 -9.93 -2.61 -3.30
CA GLY A 7 -8.84 -2.30 -2.37
C GLY A 7 -8.94 -0.87 -1.85
N ALA A 8 -9.19 -0.71 -0.56
CA ALA A 8 -9.38 0.57 0.11
C ALA A 8 -8.13 1.00 0.94
N GLY A 9 -6.93 0.63 0.47
CA GLY A 9 -5.67 1.23 0.92
C GLY A 9 -5.45 2.62 0.33
N TYR A 10 -4.27 3.22 0.53
CA TYR A 10 -3.93 4.56 0.05
C TYR A 10 -4.28 4.80 -1.42
N ILE A 11 -3.83 3.91 -2.32
CA ILE A 11 -4.06 4.05 -3.77
C ILE A 11 -5.56 4.01 -4.11
N GLY A 12 -6.30 3.07 -3.48
CA GLY A 12 -7.72 2.90 -3.78
C GLY A 12 -8.56 4.08 -3.31
N VAL A 13 -8.28 4.64 -2.13
CA VAL A 13 -9.02 5.81 -1.62
C VAL A 13 -8.73 7.06 -2.45
N GLU A 14 -7.46 7.30 -2.85
CA GLU A 14 -7.08 8.41 -3.73
C GLU A 14 -7.76 8.32 -5.11
N LEU A 15 -7.82 7.11 -5.69
CA LEU A 15 -8.51 6.90 -6.97
C LEU A 15 -10.03 7.04 -6.84
N ALA A 16 -10.62 6.56 -5.73
CA ALA A 16 -12.04 6.71 -5.47
C ALA A 16 -12.44 8.19 -5.41
N GLU A 17 -11.67 9.03 -4.68
CA GLU A 17 -11.84 10.47 -4.65
C GLU A 17 -11.69 11.09 -6.05
N ALA A 18 -10.61 10.76 -6.75
CA ALA A 18 -10.33 11.32 -8.07
C ALA A 18 -11.44 11.02 -9.09
N PHE A 19 -12.03 9.82 -9.06
CA PHE A 19 -13.16 9.47 -9.91
C PHE A 19 -14.45 10.18 -9.49
N GLU A 20 -14.72 10.30 -8.19
CA GLU A 20 -15.88 11.02 -7.69
C GLU A 20 -15.82 12.50 -8.10
N LEU A 21 -14.69 13.18 -7.89
CA LEU A 21 -14.45 14.56 -8.31
C LEU A 21 -14.61 14.77 -9.83
N LYS A 22 -14.48 13.70 -10.63
CA LYS A 22 -14.79 13.71 -12.07
C LYS A 22 -16.24 13.33 -12.38
N GLY A 23 -17.13 13.35 -11.40
CA GLY A 23 -18.56 13.09 -11.54
C GLY A 23 -18.90 11.64 -11.89
N LYS A 24 -18.07 10.66 -11.49
CA LYS A 24 -18.37 9.25 -11.64
C LYS A 24 -19.12 8.74 -10.41
N LYS A 25 -19.99 7.74 -10.62
CA LYS A 25 -20.55 6.97 -9.50
C LYS A 25 -19.51 5.95 -9.08
N VAL A 26 -19.01 6.08 -7.85
CA VAL A 26 -17.91 5.25 -7.34
C VAL A 26 -18.42 4.26 -6.31
N THR A 27 -18.01 3.00 -6.46
CA THR A 27 -18.11 1.96 -5.44
C THR A 27 -16.70 1.53 -5.06
N LEU A 28 -16.34 1.69 -3.78
CA LEU A 28 -15.06 1.26 -3.22
C LEU A 28 -15.29 -0.01 -2.41
N ILE A 29 -14.63 -1.12 -2.82
CA ILE A 29 -14.81 -2.46 -2.23
C ILE A 29 -13.51 -2.87 -1.54
N ASP A 30 -13.60 -3.39 -0.32
CA ASP A 30 -12.47 -4.03 0.37
C ASP A 30 -12.91 -5.24 1.17
N ALA A 31 -12.01 -6.21 1.34
CA ALA A 31 -12.18 -7.35 2.22
C ALA A 31 -12.04 -6.98 3.70
N GLU A 32 -11.34 -5.90 4.00
CA GLU A 32 -11.22 -5.34 5.35
C GLU A 32 -12.52 -4.62 5.76
N GLU A 33 -12.80 -4.60 7.06
CA GLU A 33 -14.01 -3.97 7.61
C GLU A 33 -13.96 -2.42 7.61
N ARG A 34 -12.81 -1.83 7.30
CA ARG A 34 -12.56 -0.39 7.29
C ARG A 34 -11.66 -0.01 6.12
N ILE A 35 -11.81 1.21 5.59
CA ILE A 35 -10.83 1.77 4.67
C ILE A 35 -9.51 1.98 5.44
N MET A 36 -8.37 1.83 4.76
CA MET A 36 -7.03 2.06 5.33
C MET A 36 -6.77 1.36 6.67
N ALA A 37 -7.45 0.25 6.96
CA ALA A 37 -7.38 -0.48 8.23
C ALA A 37 -5.97 -0.84 8.68
N LYS A 38 -5.06 -1.07 7.71
CA LYS A 38 -3.65 -1.43 7.98
C LYS A 38 -2.75 -0.25 8.35
N TYR A 39 -3.26 0.98 8.22
CA TYR A 39 -2.45 2.21 8.30
C TYR A 39 -2.92 3.17 9.38
N LEU A 40 -4.22 3.12 9.72
CA LEU A 40 -4.86 4.07 10.63
C LEU A 40 -5.74 3.35 11.66
N ASP A 41 -5.79 3.91 12.85
CA ASP A 41 -6.74 3.48 13.88
C ASP A 41 -8.18 3.88 13.51
N LYS A 42 -9.15 3.24 14.16
CA LYS A 42 -10.57 3.32 13.77
C LYS A 42 -11.12 4.74 13.77
N GLU A 43 -10.72 5.53 14.74
CA GLU A 43 -11.19 6.91 14.92
C GLU A 43 -10.90 7.79 13.70
N PHE A 44 -9.74 7.58 13.07
CA PHE A 44 -9.32 8.30 11.87
C PHE A 44 -9.98 7.74 10.61
N THR A 45 -10.14 6.42 10.52
CA THR A 45 -10.83 5.82 9.37
C THR A 45 -12.31 6.17 9.35
N ASP A 46 -12.97 6.28 10.50
CA ASP A 46 -14.37 6.72 10.60
C ASP A 46 -14.58 8.14 10.04
N ILE A 47 -13.62 9.05 10.28
CA ILE A 47 -13.67 10.41 9.70
C ILE A 47 -13.61 10.33 8.16
N ALA A 48 -12.67 9.57 7.62
CA ALA A 48 -12.50 9.43 6.19
C ALA A 48 -13.69 8.71 5.53
N GLU A 49 -14.25 7.68 6.15
CA GLU A 49 -15.43 6.98 5.64
C GLU A 49 -16.66 7.88 5.60
N ASN A 50 -16.87 8.70 6.63
CA ASN A 50 -17.97 9.66 6.67
C ASN A 50 -17.83 10.69 5.55
N GLU A 51 -16.61 11.16 5.27
CA GLU A 51 -16.36 12.08 4.17
C GLU A 51 -16.72 11.42 2.82
N PHE A 52 -16.25 10.20 2.54
CA PHE A 52 -16.62 9.47 1.31
C PHE A 52 -18.13 9.27 1.18
N LYS A 53 -18.81 8.87 2.25
CA LYS A 53 -20.27 8.69 2.28
C LYS A 53 -20.99 10.00 1.98
N SER A 54 -20.52 11.14 2.52
CA SER A 54 -21.09 12.48 2.28
C SER A 54 -21.00 12.90 0.81
N LYS A 55 -19.97 12.45 0.10
CA LYS A 55 -19.78 12.70 -1.34
C LYS A 55 -20.52 11.67 -2.24
N GLY A 56 -21.25 10.75 -1.65
CA GLY A 56 -22.01 9.73 -2.39
C GLY A 56 -21.20 8.55 -2.91
N VAL A 57 -19.97 8.37 -2.42
CA VAL A 57 -19.19 7.15 -2.69
C VAL A 57 -19.79 5.98 -1.92
N LYS A 58 -20.09 4.88 -2.61
CA LYS A 58 -20.56 3.65 -1.99
C LYS A 58 -19.39 2.86 -1.43
N LEU A 59 -19.31 2.74 -0.11
CA LEU A 59 -18.34 1.87 0.57
C LEU A 59 -18.94 0.47 0.76
N VAL A 60 -18.21 -0.54 0.32
CA VAL A 60 -18.54 -1.95 0.44
C VAL A 60 -17.37 -2.64 1.12
N LEU A 61 -17.44 -2.73 2.44
CA LEU A 61 -16.38 -3.20 3.31
C LEU A 61 -16.70 -4.57 3.89
N GLY A 62 -15.68 -5.37 4.19
CA GLY A 62 -15.86 -6.74 4.66
C GLY A 62 -16.36 -7.69 3.58
N GLU A 63 -16.16 -7.38 2.30
CA GLU A 63 -16.56 -8.21 1.17
C GLU A 63 -15.39 -8.58 0.26
N LYS A 64 -15.28 -9.87 -0.07
CA LYS A 64 -14.21 -10.38 -0.94
C LYS A 64 -14.71 -10.49 -2.37
N VAL A 65 -13.99 -9.85 -3.30
CA VAL A 65 -14.26 -9.99 -4.73
C VAL A 65 -13.93 -11.41 -5.18
N ALA A 66 -14.91 -12.05 -5.83
CA ALA A 66 -14.80 -13.41 -6.34
C ALA A 66 -14.51 -13.44 -7.84
N ARG A 67 -15.21 -12.60 -8.64
CA ARG A 67 -15.07 -12.58 -10.11
C ARG A 67 -15.61 -11.31 -10.73
N PHE A 68 -15.31 -11.13 -12.01
CA PHE A 68 -15.91 -10.11 -12.88
C PHE A 68 -16.86 -10.76 -13.87
N GLU A 69 -17.96 -10.08 -14.19
CA GLU A 69 -18.89 -10.47 -15.21
C GLU A 69 -18.99 -9.38 -16.28
N GLY A 70 -19.19 -9.78 -17.53
CA GLY A 70 -19.34 -8.85 -18.65
C GLY A 70 -19.53 -9.56 -19.98
N GLU A 71 -19.74 -8.79 -21.02
CA GLU A 71 -19.96 -9.26 -22.38
C GLU A 71 -19.11 -8.49 -23.38
N ASN A 72 -18.78 -9.14 -24.50
CA ASN A 72 -18.03 -8.53 -25.62
C ASN A 72 -16.73 -7.83 -25.20
N GLY A 73 -16.01 -8.42 -24.20
CA GLY A 73 -14.76 -7.88 -23.69
C GLY A 73 -14.93 -6.63 -22.80
N LYS A 74 -16.15 -6.32 -22.37
CA LYS A 74 -16.44 -5.20 -21.46
C LYS A 74 -16.97 -5.72 -20.15
N VAL A 75 -16.37 -5.25 -19.04
CA VAL A 75 -16.87 -5.52 -17.70
C VAL A 75 -18.21 -4.82 -17.49
N GLN A 76 -19.13 -5.49 -16.79
CA GLN A 76 -20.45 -4.96 -16.41
C GLN A 76 -20.69 -5.05 -14.91
N LYS A 77 -20.09 -6.04 -14.23
CA LYS A 77 -20.29 -6.28 -12.81
C LYS A 77 -19.02 -6.80 -12.12
N VAL A 78 -18.89 -6.43 -10.85
CA VAL A 78 -18.01 -7.06 -9.88
C VAL A 78 -18.87 -7.89 -8.94
N VAL A 79 -18.56 -9.16 -8.77
CA VAL A 79 -19.26 -10.08 -7.87
C VAL A 79 -18.36 -10.36 -6.67
N THR A 80 -18.91 -10.17 -5.48
CA THR A 80 -18.29 -10.50 -4.20
C THR A 80 -18.88 -11.77 -3.60
N ASP A 81 -18.43 -12.16 -2.44
CA ASP A 81 -19.01 -13.26 -1.64
C ASP A 81 -20.37 -12.91 -1.03
N LYS A 82 -20.76 -11.61 -1.00
CA LYS A 82 -22.02 -11.16 -0.40
C LYS A 82 -22.95 -10.43 -1.37
N GLY A 83 -22.47 -10.01 -2.55
CA GLY A 83 -23.30 -9.23 -3.49
C GLY A 83 -22.70 -9.07 -4.88
N SER A 84 -23.32 -8.18 -5.66
CA SER A 84 -22.81 -7.77 -6.97
C SER A 84 -23.00 -6.27 -7.21
N TYR A 85 -22.08 -5.67 -7.94
CA TYR A 85 -21.96 -4.22 -8.11
C TYR A 85 -21.72 -3.90 -9.57
N GLU A 86 -22.54 -3.05 -10.17
CA GLU A 86 -22.39 -2.61 -11.55
C GLU A 86 -21.13 -1.76 -11.71
N GLY A 87 -20.40 -1.98 -12.80
CA GLY A 87 -19.20 -1.22 -13.13
C GLY A 87 -18.88 -1.21 -14.60
N ASP A 88 -18.75 -0.01 -15.17
CA ASP A 88 -18.25 0.21 -16.54
C ASP A 88 -16.72 0.19 -16.61
N LEU A 89 -16.09 0.39 -15.46
CA LEU A 89 -14.64 0.35 -15.23
C LEU A 89 -14.36 -0.26 -13.87
N VAL A 90 -13.40 -1.16 -13.82
CA VAL A 90 -12.90 -1.76 -12.58
C VAL A 90 -11.42 -1.46 -12.44
N VAL A 91 -11.03 -0.96 -11.28
CA VAL A 91 -9.64 -0.64 -10.93
C VAL A 91 -9.20 -1.50 -9.76
N LEU A 92 -8.09 -2.21 -9.92
CA LEU A 92 -7.53 -3.09 -8.88
C LEU A 92 -6.44 -2.36 -8.10
N CYS A 93 -6.64 -2.18 -6.81
CA CYS A 93 -5.73 -1.54 -5.87
C CYS A 93 -5.40 -2.46 -4.67
N ILE A 94 -5.26 -3.76 -4.93
CA ILE A 94 -5.13 -4.82 -3.92
C ILE A 94 -3.69 -5.06 -3.44
N GLY A 95 -2.83 -4.08 -3.64
CA GLY A 95 -1.43 -4.13 -3.25
C GLY A 95 -0.49 -4.53 -4.40
N PHE A 96 0.77 -4.71 -4.06
CA PHE A 96 1.85 -4.99 -5.00
C PHE A 96 2.91 -5.89 -4.36
N ALA A 97 3.75 -6.46 -5.19
CA ALA A 97 4.88 -7.29 -4.78
C ALA A 97 6.16 -6.79 -5.47
N PRO A 98 7.33 -7.01 -4.87
CA PRO A 98 8.60 -6.63 -5.49
C PRO A 98 8.82 -7.35 -6.82
N ALA A 99 9.21 -6.60 -7.86
CA ALA A 99 9.50 -7.17 -9.19
C ALA A 99 10.94 -7.70 -9.27
N THR A 100 11.30 -8.65 -8.41
CA THR A 100 12.66 -9.12 -8.17
C THR A 100 13.00 -10.48 -8.79
N LYS A 101 12.18 -10.99 -9.68
CA LYS A 101 12.41 -12.29 -10.35
C LYS A 101 13.78 -12.40 -11.04
N ILE A 102 14.31 -11.27 -11.54
CA ILE A 102 15.62 -11.22 -12.22
C ILE A 102 16.79 -11.60 -11.30
N VAL A 103 16.65 -11.39 -10.00
CA VAL A 103 17.67 -11.71 -8.99
C VAL A 103 17.33 -12.93 -8.13
N GLN A 104 16.24 -13.59 -8.43
CA GLN A 104 15.79 -14.77 -7.69
C GLN A 104 16.87 -15.89 -7.69
N GLY A 105 17.19 -16.41 -6.51
CA GLY A 105 18.25 -17.42 -6.33
C GLY A 105 19.68 -16.90 -6.47
N LYS A 106 19.85 -15.56 -6.66
CA LYS A 106 21.17 -14.91 -6.76
C LYS A 106 21.45 -13.98 -5.59
N LEU A 107 20.41 -13.42 -4.98
CA LEU A 107 20.45 -12.56 -3.79
C LEU A 107 19.51 -13.11 -2.73
N ASP A 108 19.79 -12.81 -1.47
CA ASP A 108 18.91 -13.14 -0.35
C ASP A 108 17.68 -12.26 -0.40
N THR A 109 16.50 -12.89 -0.24
CA THR A 109 15.21 -12.22 -0.29
C THR A 109 14.27 -12.74 0.80
N LEU A 110 13.32 -11.93 1.21
CA LEU A 110 12.17 -12.39 1.98
C LEU A 110 11.28 -13.32 1.13
N LYS A 111 10.34 -14.01 1.77
CA LYS A 111 9.37 -14.90 1.08
C LYS A 111 8.57 -14.21 -0.02
N ASN A 112 8.30 -12.91 0.12
CA ASN A 112 7.61 -12.10 -0.89
C ASN A 112 8.52 -11.62 -2.04
N GLY A 113 9.82 -11.93 -1.98
CA GLY A 113 10.81 -11.53 -2.98
C GLY A 113 11.53 -10.22 -2.68
N ALA A 114 11.22 -9.49 -1.60
CA ALA A 114 11.95 -8.27 -1.25
C ALA A 114 13.41 -8.58 -0.93
N ILE A 115 14.32 -7.83 -1.56
CA ILE A 115 15.78 -8.04 -1.40
C ILE A 115 16.20 -7.62 0.01
N ILE A 116 16.92 -8.48 0.68
CA ILE A 116 17.52 -8.19 1.98
C ILE A 116 18.77 -7.34 1.76
N ILE A 117 18.86 -6.23 2.48
CA ILE A 117 19.99 -5.30 2.43
C ILE A 117 20.47 -4.99 3.84
N ASP A 118 21.74 -4.60 3.94
CA ASP A 118 22.29 -4.08 5.19
C ASP A 118 22.02 -2.57 5.35
N GLU A 119 22.52 -2.02 6.44
CA GLU A 119 22.38 -0.58 6.76
C GLU A 119 23.13 0.36 5.79
N TYR A 120 23.97 -0.17 4.90
CA TYR A 120 24.66 0.56 3.85
C TYR A 120 24.09 0.32 2.46
N MET A 121 22.95 -0.32 2.35
CA MET A 121 22.25 -0.69 1.10
C MET A 121 22.93 -1.83 0.31
N ARG A 122 23.85 -2.59 0.91
CA ARG A 122 24.50 -3.74 0.27
C ARG A 122 23.58 -4.96 0.37
N THR A 123 23.61 -5.77 -0.66
CA THR A 123 22.91 -7.07 -0.70
C THR A 123 23.80 -8.20 -0.15
N SER A 124 23.35 -9.44 -0.26
CA SER A 124 24.16 -10.64 0.01
C SER A 124 25.36 -10.81 -0.94
N ARG A 125 25.50 -9.95 -1.97
CA ARG A 125 26.64 -9.89 -2.89
C ARG A 125 27.37 -8.58 -2.68
N GLU A 126 28.69 -8.66 -2.44
CA GLU A 126 29.53 -7.52 -2.03
C GLU A 126 29.51 -6.35 -3.02
N ASP A 127 29.42 -6.64 -4.31
CA ASP A 127 29.44 -5.68 -5.41
C ASP A 127 28.04 -5.25 -5.89
N VAL A 128 26.97 -5.66 -5.17
CA VAL A 128 25.59 -5.40 -5.55
C VAL A 128 24.85 -4.65 -4.47
N PHE A 129 24.36 -3.47 -4.83
CA PHE A 129 23.49 -2.64 -3.98
C PHE A 129 22.05 -2.74 -4.45
N ALA A 130 21.11 -2.52 -3.52
CA ALA A 130 19.70 -2.43 -3.86
C ALA A 130 19.03 -1.31 -3.05
N ALA A 131 18.04 -0.64 -3.69
CA ALA A 131 17.32 0.47 -3.07
C ALA A 131 15.89 0.58 -3.61
N GLY A 132 15.01 1.16 -2.82
CA GLY A 132 13.63 1.44 -3.20
C GLY A 132 12.67 0.28 -2.94
N ASP A 133 11.58 0.25 -3.70
CA ASP A 133 10.44 -0.65 -3.48
C ASP A 133 10.74 -2.14 -3.73
N CYS A 134 11.94 -2.48 -4.17
CA CYS A 134 12.37 -3.86 -4.31
C CYS A 134 13.03 -4.45 -3.03
N CYS A 135 13.27 -3.62 -2.01
CA CYS A 135 14.05 -3.99 -0.83
C CYS A 135 13.23 -3.99 0.45
N VAL A 136 13.77 -4.64 1.47
CA VAL A 136 13.35 -4.45 2.85
C VAL A 136 13.88 -3.13 3.40
N VAL A 137 13.27 -2.66 4.48
CA VAL A 137 13.75 -1.51 5.27
C VAL A 137 13.72 -1.86 6.74
N LYS A 138 14.65 -1.29 7.51
CA LYS A 138 14.59 -1.38 8.97
C LYS A 138 13.41 -0.54 9.46
N TYR A 139 12.43 -1.21 10.08
CA TYR A 139 11.27 -0.58 10.69
C TYR A 139 11.55 -0.35 12.18
N ASN A 140 11.85 0.89 12.54
CA ASN A 140 12.30 1.24 13.89
C ASN A 140 11.28 0.94 14.99
N PRO A 141 9.97 1.16 14.81
CA PRO A 141 9.00 0.92 15.88
C PRO A 141 8.96 -0.53 16.38
N ALA A 142 9.24 -1.52 15.52
CA ALA A 142 9.29 -2.94 15.89
C ALA A 142 10.73 -3.48 15.94
N ASN A 143 11.72 -2.66 15.58
CA ASN A 143 13.14 -3.06 15.47
C ASN A 143 13.34 -4.29 14.58
N GLU A 144 12.62 -4.37 13.45
CA GLU A 144 12.66 -5.50 12.52
C GLU A 144 12.79 -5.04 11.06
N GLU A 145 13.12 -5.97 10.17
CA GLU A 145 13.10 -5.73 8.74
C GLU A 145 11.69 -5.95 8.20
N ARG A 146 11.15 -4.96 7.49
CA ARG A 146 9.84 -5.00 6.85
C ARG A 146 9.89 -4.56 5.39
N TYR A 147 8.95 -5.06 4.63
CA TYR A 147 8.67 -4.55 3.28
C TYR A 147 7.71 -3.35 3.38
N ILE A 148 8.25 -2.15 3.27
CA ILE A 148 7.50 -0.87 3.38
C ILE A 148 7.87 -0.01 2.17
N PRO A 149 7.26 -0.26 1.01
CA PRO A 149 7.52 0.49 -0.22
C PRO A 149 6.87 1.87 -0.15
N LEU A 150 7.70 2.87 0.07
CA LEU A 150 7.34 4.29 0.12
C LEU A 150 8.35 5.09 -0.68
N ALA A 151 7.86 6.03 -1.49
CA ALA A 151 8.70 6.89 -2.33
C ALA A 151 9.75 7.66 -1.51
N THR A 152 9.41 8.11 -0.31
CA THR A 152 10.37 8.78 0.60
C THR A 152 11.50 7.86 1.06
N ASN A 153 11.22 6.58 1.31
CA ASN A 153 12.25 5.59 1.60
C ASN A 153 13.12 5.35 0.36
N ALA A 154 12.50 5.16 -0.81
CA ALA A 154 13.22 4.91 -2.06
C ALA A 154 14.23 6.01 -2.39
N VAL A 155 13.84 7.28 -2.26
CA VAL A 155 14.73 8.43 -2.49
C VAL A 155 15.91 8.45 -1.50
N ARG A 156 15.66 8.21 -0.22
CA ARG A 156 16.71 8.16 0.80
C ARG A 156 17.69 7.01 0.55
N MET A 157 17.16 5.81 0.27
CA MET A 157 17.96 4.63 -0.02
C MET A 157 18.82 4.81 -1.27
N GLY A 158 18.24 5.33 -2.37
CA GLY A 158 19.00 5.63 -3.59
C GLY A 158 20.12 6.66 -3.36
N THR A 159 19.89 7.68 -2.54
CA THR A 159 20.92 8.64 -2.14
C THR A 159 22.04 7.96 -1.35
N LEU A 160 21.69 7.02 -0.46
CA LEU A 160 22.70 6.28 0.32
C LEU A 160 23.52 5.33 -0.56
N VAL A 161 22.92 4.65 -1.54
CA VAL A 161 23.67 3.86 -2.52
C VAL A 161 24.72 4.71 -3.19
N ALA A 162 24.35 5.88 -3.73
CA ALA A 162 25.28 6.75 -4.43
C ALA A 162 26.45 7.21 -3.55
N ARG A 163 26.23 7.37 -2.25
CA ARG A 163 27.27 7.78 -1.29
C ARG A 163 28.11 6.64 -0.77
N ASN A 164 27.58 5.41 -0.77
CA ASN A 164 28.24 4.24 -0.20
C ASN A 164 28.93 3.35 -1.25
N ILE A 165 28.77 3.64 -2.54
CA ILE A 165 29.22 2.76 -3.62
C ILE A 165 30.73 2.55 -3.62
N GLU A 166 31.51 3.59 -3.29
CA GLU A 166 32.97 3.49 -3.20
C GLU A 166 33.44 3.12 -1.79
N ASN A 167 32.79 3.70 -0.77
CA ASN A 167 33.15 3.47 0.63
C ASN A 167 31.89 3.54 1.50
N PRO A 168 31.40 2.41 2.05
CA PRO A 168 30.17 2.35 2.81
C PRO A 168 30.35 2.93 4.22
N THR A 169 30.15 4.24 4.35
CA THR A 169 30.33 4.98 5.62
C THR A 169 29.02 5.53 6.18
N LEU A 170 27.98 5.70 5.35
CA LEU A 170 26.73 6.32 5.76
C LEU A 170 25.63 5.28 5.97
N LYS A 171 25.21 5.12 7.21
CA LYS A 171 24.18 4.17 7.61
C LYS A 171 22.77 4.68 7.31
N TYR A 172 21.91 3.78 6.88
CA TYR A 172 20.48 4.00 6.87
C TYR A 172 19.92 3.90 8.28
N MET A 173 19.29 4.96 8.73
CA MET A 173 18.73 5.03 10.09
C MET A 173 17.38 4.34 10.26
N GLY A 174 16.90 3.67 9.22
CA GLY A 174 15.59 3.03 9.24
C GLY A 174 14.44 4.00 8.95
N THR A 175 13.23 3.51 9.09
CA THR A 175 11.99 4.26 8.90
C THR A 175 11.02 4.08 10.06
N GLN A 176 10.22 5.11 10.32
CA GLN A 176 9.07 5.03 11.22
C GLN A 176 7.79 4.56 10.49
N GLY A 177 7.86 4.36 9.17
CA GLY A 177 6.67 4.09 8.35
C GLY A 177 5.74 5.30 8.25
N THR A 178 6.30 6.52 8.32
CA THR A 178 5.52 7.76 8.25
C THR A 178 4.90 7.92 6.87
N SER A 179 3.60 8.14 6.85
CA SER A 179 2.83 8.38 5.63
C SER A 179 1.73 9.42 5.89
N GLY A 180 1.25 10.03 4.83
CA GLY A 180 0.16 10.99 4.90
C GLY A 180 -0.69 10.92 3.64
N ILE A 181 -1.96 11.26 3.78
CA ILE A 181 -2.94 11.32 2.70
C ILE A 181 -3.84 12.53 2.88
N LYS A 182 -4.24 13.10 1.76
CA LYS A 182 -5.34 14.05 1.72
C LYS A 182 -6.54 13.38 1.07
N ILE A 183 -7.68 13.39 1.76
CA ILE A 183 -8.97 12.90 1.28
C ILE A 183 -9.93 14.07 1.34
N TYR A 184 -10.31 14.63 0.19
CA TYR A 184 -11.05 15.89 0.07
C TYR A 184 -10.36 17.00 0.89
N ASP A 185 -11.01 17.48 1.94
CA ASP A 185 -10.46 18.51 2.83
C ASP A 185 -9.78 17.95 4.08
N GLN A 186 -9.80 16.63 4.27
CA GLN A 186 -9.18 15.96 5.40
C GLN A 186 -7.72 15.61 5.10
N CYS A 187 -6.82 16.13 5.92
CA CYS A 187 -5.39 15.75 5.89
C CYS A 187 -5.11 14.81 7.05
N ILE A 188 -4.74 13.58 6.76
CA ILE A 188 -4.48 12.54 7.76
C ILE A 188 -3.04 12.06 7.57
N ALA A 189 -2.30 11.97 8.67
CA ALA A 189 -0.95 11.45 8.67
C ALA A 189 -0.76 10.48 9.83
N SER A 190 0.11 9.51 9.65
CA SER A 190 0.47 8.53 10.68
C SER A 190 1.96 8.26 10.70
N THR A 191 2.45 7.83 11.85
CA THR A 191 3.83 7.39 12.04
C THR A 191 3.86 6.28 13.08
N GLY A 192 4.69 5.28 12.90
CA GLY A 192 4.77 4.16 13.81
C GLY A 192 3.68 3.10 13.58
N MET A 193 3.15 2.54 14.65
CA MET A 193 2.19 1.43 14.62
C MET A 193 0.78 1.93 14.91
N THR A 194 -0.22 1.24 14.35
CA THR A 194 -1.59 1.30 14.84
C THR A 194 -1.70 0.62 16.20
N GLU A 195 -2.73 0.93 16.97
CA GLU A 195 -2.99 0.27 18.26
C GLU A 195 -3.11 -1.26 18.11
N GLU A 196 -3.78 -1.74 17.06
CA GLU A 196 -3.92 -3.18 16.77
C GLU A 196 -2.56 -3.85 16.56
N VAL A 197 -1.68 -3.23 15.76
CA VAL A 197 -0.33 -3.75 15.50
C VAL A 197 0.52 -3.71 16.77
N ALA A 198 0.45 -2.62 17.53
CA ALA A 198 1.19 -2.50 18.79
C ALA A 198 0.78 -3.57 19.79
N LYS A 199 -0.52 -3.81 20.00
CA LYS A 199 -1.04 -4.88 20.86
C LYS A 199 -0.57 -6.28 20.42
N ALA A 200 -0.52 -6.54 19.11
CA ALA A 200 -0.07 -7.82 18.57
C ALA A 200 1.46 -8.03 18.70
N THR A 201 2.24 -6.95 18.81
CA THR A 201 3.72 -7.01 18.85
C THR A 201 4.27 -7.07 20.28
N THR A 202 3.50 -6.62 21.27
CA THR A 202 3.91 -6.52 22.69
C THR A 202 3.48 -7.70 23.56
N ASN A 203 2.90 -8.76 22.99
CA ASN A 203 2.51 -9.99 23.68
C ASN A 203 3.52 -11.11 23.48
#